data_0e398e5c7922c510d2e10c3eb73a1ab9
#
_entry.id   0e398e5c7922c510d2e10c3eb73a1ab9
#
_cell.length_a   1.000
_cell.length_b   1.000
_cell.length_c   1.000
_cell.angle_alpha   90.00
_cell.angle_beta   90.00
_cell.angle_gamma   90.00
#
_symmetry.space_group_name_H-M   'P 1'
#
loop_
_entity.id
_entity.type
_entity.pdbx_description
1 polymer ?
#
loop_
_entity_poly.entity_id
_entity_poly.type
_entity_poly.pdbx_seq_one_letter_code
_entity_poly.pdbx_strand_id
1 'polypeptide(L)'
;GLCLHGGSKLTGESWRKLRPEDFSPLFAKDAIFISLDYKGKLNHPKIKEFTWATQASDYDLTAGLIAALDGVVGVNTTAMHCAAGLGVPSHVLVPAKKQWRYEPTKDGKYVWSKTVTLHQQADKEDWREVIKRVKL
;
A
#
# COMPACT_ATOMS: atom_id res chain seq x y z
N GLY A 1 -3.67 7.05 1.51
CA GLY A 1 -3.60 5.89 2.43
C GLY A 1 -2.28 5.15 2.33
N LEU A 2 -1.78 4.63 3.44
CA LEU A 2 -0.55 3.84 3.49
C LEU A 2 -0.83 2.41 4.00
N CYS A 3 -0.36 1.40 3.26
CA CYS A 3 -0.39 -0.02 3.65
C CYS A 3 1.05 -0.52 3.85
N LEU A 4 1.47 -0.69 5.10
CA LEU A 4 2.85 -1.04 5.44
C LEU A 4 3.07 -2.55 5.57
N HIS A 5 2.03 -3.30 5.96
CA HIS A 5 2.14 -4.71 6.27
C HIS A 5 1.16 -5.54 5.45
N GLY A 6 1.60 -6.66 4.94
CA GLY A 6 0.76 -7.55 4.17
C GLY A 6 1.10 -9.02 4.33
N GLY A 7 0.06 -9.86 4.28
CA GLY A 7 0.21 -11.29 4.32
C GLY A 7 0.31 -11.91 5.71
N SER A 8 0.59 -13.19 5.71
CA SER A 8 0.86 -14.02 6.87
C SER A 8 2.22 -14.70 6.71
N LYS A 9 2.67 -15.43 7.72
CA LYS A 9 3.90 -16.25 7.65
C LYS A 9 3.91 -17.16 6.41
N LEU A 10 2.75 -17.73 6.06
CA LEU A 10 2.59 -18.63 4.91
C LEU A 10 2.57 -17.90 3.56
N THR A 11 2.18 -16.62 3.55
CA THR A 11 1.99 -15.85 2.31
C THR A 11 3.04 -14.76 2.09
N GLY A 12 4.18 -14.84 2.77
CA GLY A 12 5.33 -13.97 2.54
C GLY A 12 5.25 -12.63 3.28
N GLU A 13 4.79 -12.62 4.54
CA GLU A 13 4.75 -11.43 5.39
C GLU A 13 6.11 -10.75 5.48
N SER A 14 7.21 -11.51 5.58
CA SER A 14 8.56 -10.97 5.72
C SER A 14 9.03 -10.10 4.54
N TRP A 15 8.50 -10.36 3.35
CA TRP A 15 8.86 -9.59 2.13
C TRP A 15 7.95 -8.39 1.90
N ARG A 16 6.83 -8.33 2.63
CA ARG A 16 5.77 -7.32 2.52
C ARG A 16 5.59 -6.54 3.81
N LYS A 17 6.71 -6.29 4.49
CA LYS A 17 6.74 -5.52 5.72
C LYS A 17 7.63 -4.29 5.51
N LEU A 18 7.01 -3.12 5.56
CA LEU A 18 7.69 -1.84 5.53
C LEU A 18 7.63 -1.21 6.92
N ARG A 19 8.56 -0.31 7.16
CA ARG A 19 8.54 0.56 8.35
C ARG A 19 7.99 1.93 7.92
N PRO A 20 7.41 2.70 8.84
CA PRO A 20 6.98 4.08 8.54
C PRO A 20 8.08 4.92 7.90
N GLU A 21 9.34 4.76 8.35
CA GLU A 21 10.51 5.50 7.87
C GLU A 21 10.84 5.22 6.40
N ASP A 22 10.43 4.08 5.87
CA ASP A 22 10.64 3.75 4.46
C ASP A 22 9.83 4.67 3.53
N PHE A 23 8.72 5.26 4.05
CA PHE A 23 7.90 6.25 3.36
C PHE A 23 8.43 7.69 3.44
N SER A 24 9.60 7.90 4.05
CA SER A 24 10.21 9.24 4.16
C SER A 24 10.29 10.02 2.84
N PRO A 25 10.48 9.41 1.66
CA PRO A 25 10.46 10.16 0.40
C PRO A 25 9.10 10.83 0.10
N LEU A 26 8.00 10.27 0.62
CA LEU A 26 6.66 10.85 0.43
C LEU A 26 6.35 11.92 1.48
N PHE A 27 6.93 11.84 2.66
CA PHE A 27 6.63 12.78 3.75
C PHE A 27 7.08 14.23 3.51
N ALA A 28 7.84 14.47 2.43
CA ALA A 28 8.18 15.80 1.93
C ALA A 28 7.08 16.41 1.05
N LYS A 29 6.06 15.62 0.67
CA LYS A 29 4.92 16.06 -0.13
C LYS A 29 3.91 16.78 0.76
N ASP A 30 3.18 17.74 0.18
CA ASP A 30 2.03 18.37 0.83
C ASP A 30 0.82 17.44 0.79
N ALA A 31 0.80 16.49 1.73
CA ALA A 31 -0.24 15.47 1.82
C ALA A 31 -0.45 15.04 3.28
N ILE A 32 -1.67 14.58 3.56
CA ILE A 32 -2.03 13.94 4.83
C ILE A 32 -1.92 12.43 4.63
N PHE A 33 -1.07 11.79 5.42
CA PHE A 33 -0.88 10.33 5.36
C PHE A 33 -1.74 9.63 6.41
N ILE A 34 -2.48 8.61 5.97
CA ILE A 34 -3.43 7.85 6.79
C ILE A 34 -3.04 6.38 6.73
N SER A 35 -2.85 5.75 7.90
CA SER A 35 -2.61 4.31 7.99
C SER A 35 -3.86 3.53 7.62
N LEU A 36 -3.69 2.52 6.76
CA LEU A 36 -4.68 1.48 6.47
C LEU A 36 -4.31 0.13 7.10
N ASP A 37 -3.30 0.11 7.95
CA ASP A 37 -2.91 -1.10 8.66
C ASP A 37 -3.90 -1.42 9.78
N TYR A 38 -4.24 -2.71 9.89
CA TYR A 38 -5.12 -3.24 10.93
C TYR A 38 -4.35 -3.81 12.13
N LYS A 39 -3.02 -3.94 12.02
CA LYS A 39 -2.15 -4.52 13.06
C LYS A 39 -1.47 -3.43 13.87
N GLY A 40 -2.02 -3.14 15.06
CA GLY A 40 -1.39 -2.23 16.03
C GLY A 40 -1.35 -0.77 15.60
N LYS A 41 -0.57 0.01 16.33
CA LYS A 41 -0.35 1.43 16.06
C LYS A 41 1.06 1.64 15.51
N LEU A 42 1.18 2.48 14.48
CA LEU A 42 2.45 2.85 13.89
C LEU A 42 3.20 3.90 14.72
N ASN A 43 2.47 4.73 15.49
CA ASN A 43 3.00 5.80 16.35
C ASN A 43 4.00 6.72 15.61
N HIS A 44 3.70 7.08 14.37
CA HIS A 44 4.57 7.94 13.57
C HIS A 44 3.96 9.33 13.40
N PRO A 45 4.70 10.44 13.66
CA PRO A 45 4.14 11.80 13.71
C PRO A 45 3.55 12.29 12.39
N LYS A 46 3.99 11.74 11.26
CA LYS A 46 3.50 12.07 9.92
C LYS A 46 2.31 11.22 9.46
N ILE A 47 1.90 10.20 10.24
CA ILE A 47 0.84 9.26 9.83
C ILE A 47 -0.31 9.35 10.82
N LYS A 48 -1.50 9.68 10.33
CA LYS A 48 -2.74 9.63 11.11
C LYS A 48 -3.29 8.20 11.12
N GLU A 49 -3.91 7.82 12.23
CA GLU A 49 -4.48 6.49 12.41
C GLU A 49 -5.95 6.60 12.81
N PHE A 50 -6.81 5.91 12.08
CA PHE A 50 -8.24 5.81 12.33
C PHE A 50 -8.61 4.37 12.70
N THR A 51 -8.19 3.95 13.90
CA THR A 51 -8.35 2.56 14.39
C THR A 51 -9.81 2.10 14.43
N TRP A 52 -10.75 3.02 14.61
CA TRP A 52 -12.18 2.73 14.54
C TRP A 52 -12.62 2.20 13.18
N ALA A 53 -11.90 2.56 12.10
CA ALA A 53 -12.17 2.05 10.75
C ALA A 53 -11.30 0.84 10.41
N THR A 54 -10.00 0.88 10.71
CA THR A 54 -9.05 -0.14 10.25
C THR A 54 -9.02 -1.39 11.13
N GLN A 55 -9.48 -1.32 12.38
CA GLN A 55 -9.52 -2.43 13.34
C GLN A 55 -10.94 -2.88 13.67
N ALA A 56 -11.94 -2.37 12.96
CA ALA A 56 -13.31 -2.79 13.12
C ALA A 56 -13.53 -4.22 12.59
N SER A 57 -14.54 -4.90 13.13
CA SER A 57 -15.00 -6.19 12.62
C SER A 57 -15.73 -6.04 11.28
N ASP A 58 -16.27 -4.86 11.01
CA ASP A 58 -16.96 -4.52 9.78
C ASP A 58 -15.98 -3.87 8.80
N TYR A 59 -15.68 -4.57 7.70
CA TYR A 59 -14.77 -4.09 6.69
C TYR A 59 -15.31 -2.91 5.87
N ASP A 60 -16.62 -2.67 5.88
CA ASP A 60 -17.23 -1.52 5.19
C ASP A 60 -16.72 -0.20 5.75
N LEU A 61 -16.38 -0.14 7.03
CA LEU A 61 -15.75 1.05 7.63
C LEU A 61 -14.37 1.31 7.03
N THR A 62 -13.58 0.26 6.82
CA THR A 62 -12.28 0.39 6.13
C THR A 62 -12.47 0.78 4.67
N ALA A 63 -13.44 0.18 3.99
CA ALA A 63 -13.76 0.51 2.59
C ALA A 63 -14.24 1.96 2.45
N GLY A 64 -15.07 2.45 3.37
CA GLY A 64 -15.50 3.85 3.44
C GLY A 64 -14.34 4.81 3.65
N LEU A 65 -13.41 4.47 4.55
CA LEU A 65 -12.19 5.25 4.75
C LEU A 65 -11.35 5.29 3.45
N ILE A 66 -11.15 4.15 2.79
CA ILE A 66 -10.41 4.06 1.53
C ILE A 66 -11.08 4.92 0.44
N ALA A 67 -12.41 4.85 0.32
CA ALA A 67 -13.16 5.60 -0.68
C ALA A 67 -13.02 7.13 -0.53
N ALA A 68 -12.71 7.61 0.68
CA ALA A 68 -12.52 9.03 0.98
C ALA A 68 -11.07 9.52 0.70
N LEU A 69 -10.18 8.66 0.25
CA LEU A 69 -8.77 9.00 0.00
C LEU A 69 -8.53 9.36 -1.47
N ASP A 70 -7.62 10.30 -1.71
CA ASP A 70 -7.18 10.67 -3.06
C ASP A 70 -6.28 9.59 -3.70
N GLY A 71 -5.66 8.74 -2.88
CA GLY A 71 -4.82 7.64 -3.36
C GLY A 71 -4.30 6.74 -2.24
N VAL A 72 -3.81 5.57 -2.63
CA VAL A 72 -3.25 4.59 -1.70
C VAL A 72 -1.88 4.11 -2.18
N VAL A 73 -0.93 4.03 -1.26
CA VAL A 73 0.44 3.52 -1.52
C VAL A 73 0.75 2.41 -0.52
N GLY A 74 1.27 1.31 -0.97
CA GLY A 74 1.72 0.26 -0.04
C GLY A 74 1.95 -1.10 -0.67
N VAL A 75 2.30 -2.05 0.18
CA VAL A 75 2.48 -3.45 -0.25
C VAL A 75 1.13 -4.08 -0.59
N ASN A 76 1.18 -5.15 -1.36
CA ASN A 76 0.02 -5.89 -1.82
C ASN A 76 -0.79 -6.51 -0.66
N THR A 77 -1.90 -5.88 -0.33
CA THR A 77 -2.82 -6.22 0.77
C THR A 77 -4.27 -6.21 0.30
N THR A 78 -5.19 -6.66 1.17
CA THR A 78 -6.63 -6.55 0.94
C THR A 78 -7.05 -5.10 0.71
N ALA A 79 -6.50 -4.15 1.47
CA ALA A 79 -6.82 -2.72 1.32
C ALA A 79 -6.45 -2.18 -0.08
N MET A 80 -5.32 -2.66 -0.67
CA MET A 80 -4.96 -2.29 -2.05
C MET A 80 -5.96 -2.83 -3.09
N HIS A 81 -6.46 -4.06 -2.89
CA HIS A 81 -7.51 -4.62 -3.77
C HIS A 81 -8.83 -3.88 -3.61
N CYS A 82 -9.18 -3.51 -2.38
CA CYS A 82 -10.37 -2.69 -2.11
C CYS A 82 -10.27 -1.33 -2.80
N ALA A 83 -9.14 -0.63 -2.65
CA ALA A 83 -8.89 0.64 -3.32
C ALA A 83 -9.00 0.53 -4.85
N ALA A 84 -8.42 -0.51 -5.43
CA ALA A 84 -8.52 -0.79 -6.86
C ALA A 84 -9.96 -1.04 -7.31
N GLY A 85 -10.74 -1.78 -6.52
CA GLY A 85 -12.17 -2.05 -6.78
C GLY A 85 -13.06 -0.81 -6.66
N LEU A 86 -12.72 0.10 -5.75
CA LEU A 86 -13.39 1.39 -5.57
C LEU A 86 -12.94 2.45 -6.59
N GLY A 87 -11.97 2.15 -7.44
CA GLY A 87 -11.45 3.09 -8.43
C GLY A 87 -10.48 4.14 -7.84
N VAL A 88 -10.04 3.97 -6.60
CA VAL A 88 -9.08 4.88 -5.95
C VAL A 88 -7.69 4.66 -6.56
N PRO A 89 -6.98 5.73 -6.98
CA PRO A 89 -5.61 5.64 -7.49
C PRO A 89 -4.71 4.88 -6.52
N SER A 90 -4.00 3.87 -7.00
CA SER A 90 -3.25 2.98 -6.11
C SER A 90 -1.86 2.67 -6.65
N HIS A 91 -0.86 2.85 -5.79
CA HIS A 91 0.54 2.54 -6.07
C HIS A 91 0.95 1.29 -5.27
N VAL A 92 0.99 0.14 -5.94
CA VAL A 92 1.33 -1.13 -5.29
C VAL A 92 2.85 -1.33 -5.32
N LEU A 93 3.44 -1.43 -4.14
CA LEU A 93 4.84 -1.77 -3.93
C LEU A 93 4.98 -3.30 -3.99
N VAL A 94 5.51 -3.80 -5.08
CA VAL A 94 5.60 -5.23 -5.37
C VAL A 94 6.99 -5.73 -4.98
N PRO A 95 7.12 -6.70 -4.04
CA PRO A 95 8.42 -7.22 -3.65
C PRO A 95 9.13 -7.95 -4.80
N ALA A 96 10.46 -8.05 -4.73
CA ALA A 96 11.27 -8.76 -5.73
C ALA A 96 10.75 -10.18 -5.95
N LYS A 97 10.38 -10.87 -4.87
CA LYS A 97 9.66 -12.16 -4.95
C LYS A 97 8.17 -11.91 -5.10
N LYS A 98 7.76 -11.55 -6.29
CA LYS A 98 6.37 -11.20 -6.61
C LYS A 98 5.45 -12.41 -6.65
N GLN A 99 4.17 -12.15 -6.41
CA GLN A 99 3.10 -13.11 -6.64
C GLN A 99 2.62 -13.01 -8.10
N TRP A 100 2.18 -14.09 -8.69
CA TRP A 100 1.73 -14.17 -10.08
C TRP A 100 0.70 -13.10 -10.48
N ARG A 101 -0.20 -12.75 -9.56
CA ARG A 101 -1.26 -11.74 -9.80
C ARG A 101 -0.74 -10.31 -9.98
N TYR A 102 0.53 -10.05 -9.61
CA TYR A 102 1.20 -8.75 -9.78
C TYR A 102 2.22 -8.78 -10.92
N GLU A 103 2.10 -9.76 -11.81
CA GLU A 103 2.82 -9.79 -13.06
C GLU A 103 2.24 -8.71 -13.99
N PRO A 104 3.04 -7.73 -14.43
CA PRO A 104 2.55 -6.74 -15.39
C PRO A 104 2.32 -7.39 -16.77
N THR A 105 1.44 -6.79 -17.56
CA THR A 105 1.30 -7.11 -18.98
C THR A 105 2.58 -6.77 -19.73
N LYS A 106 2.68 -7.18 -21.01
CA LYS A 106 3.83 -6.86 -21.88
C LYS A 106 4.09 -5.34 -22.01
N ASP A 107 3.04 -4.54 -21.91
CA ASP A 107 3.07 -3.07 -21.89
C ASP A 107 3.18 -2.47 -20.47
N GLY A 108 3.53 -3.29 -19.48
CA GLY A 108 3.82 -2.83 -18.11
C GLY A 108 2.61 -2.46 -17.26
N LYS A 109 1.39 -2.75 -17.73
CA LYS A 109 0.15 -2.41 -17.04
C LYS A 109 -0.29 -3.50 -16.07
N TYR A 110 -1.08 -3.11 -15.07
CA TYR A 110 -1.75 -4.07 -14.19
C TYR A 110 -3.05 -4.58 -14.83
N VAL A 111 -3.19 -5.91 -14.92
CA VAL A 111 -4.30 -6.55 -15.64
C VAL A 111 -5.66 -6.28 -15.00
N TRP A 112 -5.71 -6.25 -13.66
CA TRP A 112 -6.97 -6.28 -12.91
C TRP A 112 -7.59 -4.90 -12.67
N SER A 113 -6.82 -3.80 -12.84
CA SER A 113 -7.35 -2.45 -12.62
C SER A 113 -6.53 -1.39 -13.35
N LYS A 114 -7.23 -0.43 -13.95
CA LYS A 114 -6.62 0.73 -14.63
C LYS A 114 -6.12 1.80 -13.66
N THR A 115 -6.59 1.79 -12.41
CA THR A 115 -6.21 2.77 -11.38
C THR A 115 -4.98 2.35 -10.58
N VAL A 116 -4.41 1.18 -10.90
CA VAL A 116 -3.26 0.63 -10.20
C VAL A 116 -1.97 0.81 -11.00
N THR A 117 -0.96 1.37 -10.34
CA THR A 117 0.43 1.42 -10.83
C THR A 117 1.28 0.47 -9.99
N LEU A 118 2.02 -0.42 -10.67
CA LEU A 118 2.94 -1.35 -10.01
C LEU A 118 4.34 -0.75 -9.90
N HIS A 119 4.93 -0.81 -8.71
CA HIS A 119 6.31 -0.42 -8.44
C HIS A 119 7.10 -1.67 -8.02
N GLN A 120 7.70 -2.34 -8.99
CA GLN A 120 8.45 -3.56 -8.77
C GLN A 120 9.78 -3.25 -8.07
N GLN A 121 10.03 -3.91 -6.94
CA GLN A 121 11.33 -3.93 -6.28
C GLN A 121 12.30 -4.81 -7.07
N ALA A 122 13.50 -4.33 -7.36
CA ALA A 122 14.57 -5.16 -7.86
C ALA A 122 15.16 -6.04 -6.73
N ASP A 123 15.94 -7.06 -7.08
CA ASP A 123 16.60 -7.90 -6.07
C ASP A 123 17.49 -7.04 -5.16
N LYS A 124 17.31 -7.20 -3.84
CA LYS A 124 18.04 -6.44 -2.80
C LYS A 124 17.87 -4.90 -2.84
N GLU A 125 16.94 -4.38 -3.63
CA GLU A 125 16.66 -2.94 -3.66
C GLU A 125 16.01 -2.48 -2.33
N ASP A 126 16.44 -1.32 -1.82
CA ASP A 126 15.82 -0.69 -0.66
C ASP A 126 14.41 -0.19 -1.01
N TRP A 127 13.44 -0.37 -0.11
CA TRP A 127 12.08 0.10 -0.30
C TRP A 127 11.98 1.61 -0.50
N ARG A 128 12.87 2.40 0.08
CA ARG A 128 12.90 3.86 -0.14
C ARG A 128 13.15 4.21 -1.60
N GLU A 129 14.01 3.45 -2.30
CA GLU A 129 14.28 3.67 -3.73
C GLU A 129 13.04 3.33 -4.57
N VAL A 130 12.32 2.27 -4.21
CA VAL A 130 11.03 1.94 -4.85
C VAL A 130 10.02 3.06 -4.63
N ILE A 131 9.90 3.56 -3.39
CA ILE A 131 8.92 4.58 -2.99
C ILE A 131 9.22 5.94 -3.64
N LYS A 132 10.48 6.29 -3.90
CA LYS A 132 10.85 7.50 -4.67
C LYS A 132 10.21 7.56 -6.06
N ARG A 133 9.87 6.43 -6.65
CA ARG A 133 9.21 6.34 -7.97
C ARG A 133 7.72 6.65 -7.92
N VAL A 134 7.12 6.69 -6.72
CA VAL A 134 5.71 7.03 -6.53
C VAL A 134 5.49 8.53 -6.78
N LYS A 135 4.57 8.82 -7.68
CA LYS A 135 4.12 10.19 -7.98
C LYS A 135 2.74 10.37 -7.38
N LEU A 136 2.65 11.13 -6.30
CA LEU A 136 1.37 11.57 -5.71
C LEU A 136 0.85 12.80 -6.44
#